data_790b4dea1194fb729eb672498f2bdfdb
#
_entry.id   790b4dea1194fb729eb672498f2bdfdb
#
_cell.length_a   1.000
_cell.length_b   1.000
_cell.length_c   1.000
_cell.angle_alpha   90.00
_cell.angle_beta   90.00
_cell.angle_gamma   90.00
#
_symmetry.space_group_name_H-M   'P 1'
#
loop_
_entity.id
_entity.type
_entity.pdbx_description
1 polymer ?
#
loop_
_entity_poly.entity_id
_entity_poly.type
_entity_poly.pdbx_seq_one_letter_code
_entity_poly.pdbx_strand_id
1 'polypeptide(L)'
;GNPVLHRPAARVTNFDDALRELVADMHETMDASHGVGLAAPQIGVGLRIFTYIFENEDGVPPRGTLVNPVLSTGRISDTAPDPDDEAEGCLSVPGQSWPLKRADWVRIAGQDENGDLVAFEANGWFARVMQHEYDHLDGKLYVDRLNRKWSKKSRKAISAEQWGTDSTWLPGVDEDPFGH
;
A
#
# COMPACT_ATOMS: atom_id res chain seq x y z
N GLY A 1 13.16 -6.57 1.91
CA GLY A 1 14.42 -6.87 1.18
C GLY A 1 14.20 -7.27 -0.27
N ASN A 2 12.99 -7.65 -0.67
CA ASN A 2 12.74 -8.10 -2.04
C ASN A 2 12.88 -6.93 -3.04
N PRO A 3 13.71 -7.08 -4.11
CA PRO A 3 13.97 -6.01 -5.08
C PRO A 3 12.74 -5.46 -5.81
N VAL A 4 11.66 -6.24 -5.96
CA VAL A 4 10.43 -5.78 -6.61
C VAL A 4 9.77 -4.61 -5.86
N LEU A 5 9.92 -4.54 -4.54
CA LEU A 5 9.40 -3.47 -3.69
C LEU A 5 10.12 -2.12 -3.85
N HIS A 6 11.30 -2.14 -4.50
CA HIS A 6 12.17 -0.98 -4.65
C HIS A 6 12.34 -0.55 -6.10
N ARG A 7 11.44 -1.00 -6.98
CA ARG A 7 11.43 -0.64 -8.41
C ARG A 7 10.05 -0.14 -8.81
N PRO A 8 9.96 0.91 -9.65
CA PRO A 8 8.68 1.32 -10.22
C PRO A 8 8.01 0.16 -10.96
N ALA A 9 6.75 -0.07 -10.66
CA ALA A 9 5.94 -1.10 -11.29
C ALA A 9 5.56 -0.70 -12.72
N ALA A 10 5.46 -1.68 -13.62
CA ALA A 10 5.11 -1.48 -15.01
C ALA A 10 3.60 -1.24 -15.19
N ARG A 11 3.23 -0.49 -16.22
CA ARG A 11 1.82 -0.30 -16.57
C ARG A 11 1.21 -1.61 -17.09
N VAL A 12 -0.02 -1.87 -16.68
CA VAL A 12 -0.86 -2.91 -17.29
C VAL A 12 -1.32 -2.44 -18.66
N THR A 13 -1.17 -3.30 -19.67
CA THR A 13 -1.59 -3.01 -21.04
C THR A 13 -2.75 -3.90 -21.50
N ASN A 14 -2.93 -5.07 -20.89
CA ASN A 14 -3.96 -6.03 -21.27
C ASN A 14 -4.94 -6.21 -20.09
N PHE A 15 -6.22 -6.07 -20.37
CA PHE A 15 -7.31 -6.27 -19.41
C PHE A 15 -8.02 -7.58 -19.77
N ASP A 16 -7.37 -8.69 -19.47
CA ASP A 16 -7.77 -10.05 -19.83
C ASP A 16 -8.13 -10.89 -18.58
N ASP A 17 -8.44 -12.17 -18.80
CA ASP A 17 -8.79 -13.08 -17.70
C ASP A 17 -7.65 -13.27 -16.70
N ALA A 18 -6.40 -13.25 -17.16
CA ALA A 18 -5.24 -13.36 -16.28
C ALA A 18 -5.11 -12.16 -15.33
N LEU A 19 -5.46 -10.95 -15.80
CA LEU A 19 -5.53 -9.78 -14.91
C LEU A 19 -6.64 -9.93 -13.88
N ARG A 20 -7.81 -10.42 -14.27
CA ARG A 20 -8.94 -10.65 -13.35
C ARG A 20 -8.63 -11.71 -12.30
N GLU A 21 -7.96 -12.79 -12.68
CA GLU A 21 -7.47 -13.81 -11.75
C GLU A 21 -6.48 -13.22 -10.75
N LEU A 22 -5.48 -12.47 -11.23
CA LEU A 22 -4.51 -11.80 -10.35
C LEU A 22 -5.19 -10.86 -9.36
N VAL A 23 -6.17 -10.07 -9.80
CA VAL A 23 -6.91 -9.15 -8.91
C VAL A 23 -7.72 -9.93 -7.87
N ALA A 24 -8.33 -11.05 -8.24
CA ALA A 24 -9.03 -11.92 -7.31
C ALA A 24 -8.09 -12.48 -6.24
N ASP A 25 -6.92 -12.97 -6.63
CA ASP A 25 -5.88 -13.46 -5.71
C ASP A 25 -5.36 -12.35 -4.77
N MET A 26 -5.24 -11.13 -5.30
CA MET A 26 -4.86 -9.96 -4.49
C MET A 26 -5.90 -9.64 -3.42
N HIS A 27 -7.18 -9.69 -3.76
CA HIS A 27 -8.25 -9.49 -2.79
C HIS A 27 -8.26 -10.59 -1.71
N GLU A 28 -8.10 -11.86 -2.11
CA GLU A 28 -8.03 -12.97 -1.17
C GLU A 28 -6.81 -12.84 -0.24
N THR A 29 -5.65 -12.48 -0.78
CA THR A 29 -4.44 -12.23 -0.01
C THR A 29 -4.61 -11.07 0.98
N MET A 30 -5.25 -9.97 0.54
CA MET A 30 -5.54 -8.82 1.38
C MET A 30 -6.45 -9.21 2.55
N ASP A 31 -7.50 -10.00 2.30
CA ASP A 31 -8.41 -10.49 3.34
C ASP A 31 -7.67 -11.41 4.32
N ALA A 32 -6.88 -12.35 3.83
CA ALA A 32 -6.11 -13.28 4.67
C ALA A 32 -5.05 -12.57 5.53
N SER A 33 -4.56 -11.42 5.08
CA SER A 33 -3.59 -10.59 5.81
C SER A 33 -4.21 -9.53 6.70
N HIS A 34 -5.54 -9.47 6.79
CA HIS A 34 -6.27 -8.40 7.47
C HIS A 34 -5.86 -6.98 7.04
N GLY A 35 -5.36 -6.85 5.80
CA GLY A 35 -4.89 -5.60 5.23
C GLY A 35 -6.06 -4.72 4.74
N VAL A 36 -5.87 -3.41 4.77
CA VAL A 36 -6.80 -2.42 4.19
C VAL A 36 -6.42 -2.01 2.77
N GLY A 37 -5.23 -2.40 2.33
CA GLY A 37 -4.70 -2.22 0.98
C GLY A 37 -3.64 -3.27 0.67
N LEU A 38 -3.47 -3.57 -0.62
CA LEU A 38 -2.42 -4.48 -1.09
C LEU A 38 -2.04 -4.10 -2.52
N ALA A 39 -0.75 -3.79 -2.72
CA ALA A 39 -0.20 -3.52 -4.05
C ALA A 39 0.44 -4.78 -4.66
N ALA A 40 0.34 -4.96 -5.96
CA ALA A 40 0.89 -6.11 -6.67
C ALA A 40 2.40 -6.35 -6.42
N PRO A 41 3.26 -5.31 -6.28
CA PRO A 41 4.64 -5.53 -5.88
C PRO A 41 4.83 -6.27 -4.55
N GLN A 42 3.88 -6.17 -3.61
CA GLN A 42 3.95 -6.85 -2.31
C GLN A 42 3.79 -8.38 -2.43
N ILE A 43 3.13 -8.84 -3.47
CA ILE A 43 3.04 -10.27 -3.82
C ILE A 43 3.99 -10.69 -4.95
N GLY A 44 5.02 -9.88 -5.21
CA GLY A 44 6.06 -10.19 -6.20
C GLY A 44 5.73 -9.83 -7.65
N VAL A 45 4.59 -9.20 -7.91
CA VAL A 45 4.14 -8.84 -9.26
C VAL A 45 4.43 -7.36 -9.53
N GLY A 46 5.36 -7.05 -10.41
CA GLY A 46 5.79 -5.68 -10.74
C GLY A 46 4.84 -4.93 -11.67
N LEU A 47 3.53 -4.93 -11.39
CA LEU A 47 2.49 -4.22 -12.15
C LEU A 47 1.85 -3.11 -11.32
N ARG A 48 1.41 -2.04 -12.01
CA ARG A 48 0.72 -0.91 -11.38
C ARG A 48 -0.73 -1.26 -11.06
N ILE A 49 -0.91 -2.05 -10.01
CA ILE A 49 -2.20 -2.48 -9.50
C ILE A 49 -2.15 -2.42 -7.99
N PHE A 50 -3.22 -1.94 -7.36
CA PHE A 50 -3.49 -2.22 -5.95
C PHE A 50 -4.97 -2.44 -5.70
N THR A 51 -5.28 -3.20 -4.66
CA THR A 51 -6.62 -3.41 -4.12
C THR A 51 -6.76 -2.66 -2.80
N TYR A 52 -7.99 -2.32 -2.44
CA TYR A 52 -8.30 -1.67 -1.16
C TYR A 52 -9.64 -2.13 -0.60
N ILE A 53 -9.76 -2.02 0.72
CA ILE A 53 -11.02 -2.11 1.45
C ILE A 53 -11.05 -0.96 2.46
N PHE A 54 -12.08 -0.13 2.40
CA PHE A 54 -12.26 0.97 3.34
C PHE A 54 -13.73 1.39 3.39
N GLU A 55 -14.35 1.21 4.53
CA GLU A 55 -15.71 1.70 4.75
C GLU A 55 -15.68 3.23 4.84
N ASN A 56 -16.34 3.89 3.90
CA ASN A 56 -16.51 5.34 3.92
C ASN A 56 -17.95 5.71 3.56
N GLU A 57 -18.36 6.92 3.95
CA GLU A 57 -19.73 7.39 3.77
C GLU A 57 -19.95 8.10 2.41
N ASP A 58 -18.91 8.29 1.60
CA ASP A 58 -18.91 9.21 0.46
C ASP A 58 -19.25 8.56 -0.88
N GLY A 59 -19.88 7.38 -0.88
CA GLY A 59 -20.36 6.72 -2.10
C GLY A 59 -19.24 6.06 -2.95
N VAL A 60 -18.02 5.99 -2.45
CA VAL A 60 -16.95 5.18 -3.04
C VAL A 60 -17.20 3.72 -2.65
N PRO A 61 -17.03 2.75 -3.56
CA PRO A 61 -17.14 1.35 -3.18
C PRO A 61 -16.22 1.03 -1.99
N PRO A 62 -16.73 0.34 -0.94
CA PRO A 62 -15.93 0.02 0.22
C PRO A 62 -14.78 -0.95 -0.08
N ARG A 63 -14.82 -1.60 -1.23
CA ARG A 63 -13.77 -2.48 -1.77
C ARG A 63 -13.59 -2.19 -3.24
N GLY A 64 -12.36 -2.14 -3.72
CA GLY A 64 -12.10 -1.91 -5.13
C GLY A 64 -10.66 -2.20 -5.55
N THR A 65 -10.46 -2.03 -6.84
CA THR A 65 -9.18 -2.20 -7.53
C THR A 65 -8.83 -0.93 -8.29
N LEU A 66 -7.56 -0.57 -8.29
CA LEU A 66 -7.05 0.49 -9.13
C LEU A 66 -5.85 -0.02 -9.96
N VAL A 67 -6.06 -0.04 -11.26
CA VAL A 67 -5.07 -0.39 -12.29
C VAL A 67 -4.58 0.89 -12.93
N ASN A 68 -3.26 1.02 -13.07
CA ASN A 68 -2.60 2.20 -13.65
C ASN A 68 -3.03 3.53 -13.00
N PRO A 69 -3.14 3.63 -11.68
CA PRO A 69 -3.65 4.82 -11.04
C PRO A 69 -2.76 6.05 -11.29
N VAL A 70 -3.43 7.21 -11.26
CA VAL A 70 -2.81 8.53 -11.18
C VAL A 70 -3.33 9.20 -9.91
N LEU A 71 -2.41 9.69 -9.08
CA LEU A 71 -2.70 10.29 -7.80
C LEU A 71 -2.34 11.77 -7.81
N SER A 72 -3.25 12.61 -7.33
CA SER A 72 -3.00 14.01 -6.97
C SER A 72 -3.28 14.19 -5.48
N THR A 73 -2.42 14.91 -4.78
CA THR A 73 -2.55 15.11 -3.33
C THR A 73 -2.77 16.57 -2.98
N GLY A 74 -3.41 16.81 -1.87
CA GLY A 74 -3.37 18.08 -1.17
C GLY A 74 -1.96 18.40 -0.64
N ARG A 75 -1.83 19.55 0.01
CA ARG A 75 -0.58 19.94 0.66
C ARG A 75 -0.33 19.03 1.88
N ILE A 76 0.88 18.52 1.99
CA ILE A 76 1.33 17.84 3.20
C ILE A 76 1.72 18.92 4.23
N SER A 77 1.23 18.80 5.45
CA SER A 77 1.57 19.72 6.54
C SER A 77 3.06 19.62 6.90
N ASP A 78 3.64 20.78 7.21
CA ASP A 78 5.05 20.89 7.66
C ASP A 78 5.22 20.54 9.16
N THR A 79 4.13 20.24 9.88
CA THR A 79 4.17 19.83 11.28
C THR A 79 4.80 18.45 11.45
N ALA A 80 5.37 18.19 12.63
CA ALA A 80 5.85 16.84 12.94
C ALA A 80 4.66 15.85 12.93
N PRO A 81 4.86 14.61 12.45
CA PRO A 81 3.81 13.60 12.51
C PRO A 81 3.52 13.21 13.95
N ASP A 82 2.24 13.02 14.25
CA ASP A 82 1.76 12.54 15.53
C ASP A 82 2.07 11.03 15.67
N PRO A 83 2.77 10.60 16.73
CA PRO A 83 3.10 9.20 16.93
C PRO A 83 1.90 8.31 17.21
N ASP A 84 0.83 8.86 17.77
CA ASP A 84 -0.35 8.10 18.19
C ASP A 84 -1.39 8.02 17.07
N ASP A 85 -1.57 9.12 16.33
CA ASP A 85 -2.63 9.22 15.32
C ASP A 85 -2.14 9.02 13.86
N GLU A 86 -0.83 9.13 13.59
CA GLU A 86 -0.29 9.10 12.23
C GLU A 86 0.72 7.98 11.99
N ALA A 87 0.71 6.94 12.82
CA ALA A 87 1.57 5.76 12.62
C ALA A 87 1.05 4.89 11.46
N GLU A 88 1.93 4.60 10.50
CA GLU A 88 1.68 3.63 9.42
C GLU A 88 2.40 2.33 9.71
N GLY A 89 1.72 1.20 9.44
CA GLY A 89 2.29 -0.12 9.29
C GLY A 89 2.28 -0.57 7.82
N CYS A 90 3.00 -1.62 7.49
CA CYS A 90 3.01 -2.20 6.15
C CYS A 90 3.28 -3.70 6.22
N LEU A 91 2.51 -4.48 5.47
CA LEU A 91 2.72 -5.94 5.34
C LEU A 91 4.13 -6.29 4.86
N SER A 92 4.77 -5.38 4.10
CA SER A 92 6.16 -5.54 3.64
C SER A 92 7.22 -5.11 4.67
N VAL A 93 6.80 -4.61 5.84
CA VAL A 93 7.66 -4.26 6.99
C VAL A 93 7.01 -4.82 8.27
N PRO A 94 6.93 -6.16 8.40
CA PRO A 94 6.12 -6.82 9.41
C PRO A 94 6.44 -6.39 10.83
N GLY A 95 5.39 -6.21 11.66
CA GLY A 95 5.52 -5.87 13.09
C GLY A 95 6.09 -4.48 13.39
N GLN A 96 6.29 -3.63 12.39
CA GLN A 96 6.86 -2.30 12.56
C GLN A 96 5.89 -1.22 12.09
N SER A 97 5.71 -0.18 12.90
CA SER A 97 4.95 1.01 12.53
C SER A 97 5.69 2.29 12.92
N TRP A 98 5.60 3.32 12.09
CA TRP A 98 6.28 4.60 12.29
C TRP A 98 5.42 5.78 11.86
N PRO A 99 5.43 6.90 12.63
CA PRO A 99 4.66 8.08 12.27
C PRO A 99 5.14 8.73 10.97
N LEU A 100 4.21 8.92 10.05
CA LEU A 100 4.45 9.55 8.76
C LEU A 100 3.40 10.60 8.45
N LYS A 101 3.83 11.81 8.07
CA LYS A 101 2.93 12.86 7.60
C LYS A 101 2.50 12.57 6.17
N ARG A 102 1.19 12.58 5.94
CA ARG A 102 0.57 12.43 4.62
C ARG A 102 -0.32 13.63 4.33
N ALA A 103 -0.71 13.78 3.08
CA ALA A 103 -1.78 14.70 2.73
C ALA A 103 -3.11 14.17 3.25
N ASP A 104 -3.95 15.06 3.81
CA ASP A 104 -5.26 14.70 4.34
C ASP A 104 -6.31 14.46 3.24
N TRP A 105 -6.00 14.83 2.01
CA TRP A 105 -6.87 14.71 0.86
C TRP A 105 -6.10 14.25 -0.38
N VAL A 106 -6.72 13.36 -1.14
CA VAL A 106 -6.23 12.93 -2.45
C VAL A 106 -7.37 12.82 -3.45
N ARG A 107 -7.04 13.04 -4.74
CA ARG A 107 -7.84 12.60 -5.87
C ARG A 107 -7.08 11.50 -6.59
N ILE A 108 -7.75 10.39 -6.84
CA ILE A 108 -7.16 9.25 -7.54
C ILE A 108 -8.06 8.85 -8.70
N ALA A 109 -7.44 8.48 -9.81
CA ALA A 109 -8.12 7.96 -11.00
C ALA A 109 -7.31 6.83 -11.61
N GLY A 110 -7.98 5.81 -12.11
CA GLY A 110 -7.39 4.64 -12.76
C GLY A 110 -8.43 3.86 -13.50
N GLN A 111 -8.22 2.56 -13.62
CA GLN A 111 -9.15 1.61 -14.20
C GLN A 111 -9.38 0.48 -13.20
N ASP A 112 -10.52 -0.21 -13.29
CA ASP A 112 -10.70 -1.48 -12.62
C ASP A 112 -10.09 -2.63 -13.44
N GLU A 113 -10.27 -3.87 -13.02
CA GLU A 113 -9.77 -5.08 -13.69
C GLU A 113 -10.46 -5.37 -15.04
N ASN A 114 -11.57 -4.68 -15.35
CA ASN A 114 -12.27 -4.77 -16.63
C ASN A 114 -11.84 -3.65 -17.60
N GLY A 115 -11.06 -2.68 -17.12
CA GLY A 115 -10.66 -1.52 -17.88
C GLY A 115 -11.62 -0.34 -17.78
N ASP A 116 -12.64 -0.45 -16.94
CA ASP A 116 -13.60 0.63 -16.70
C ASP A 116 -12.97 1.73 -15.84
N LEU A 117 -13.29 2.98 -16.13
CA LEU A 117 -12.72 4.13 -15.42
C LEU A 117 -13.24 4.22 -13.99
N VAL A 118 -12.32 4.34 -13.06
CA VAL A 118 -12.57 4.57 -11.64
C VAL A 118 -11.90 5.88 -11.22
N ALA A 119 -12.66 6.79 -10.62
CA ALA A 119 -12.11 8.05 -10.10
C ALA A 119 -12.90 8.49 -8.87
N PHE A 120 -12.18 8.88 -7.83
CA PHE A 120 -12.79 9.39 -6.60
C PHE A 120 -11.83 10.29 -5.81
N GLU A 121 -12.37 10.93 -4.80
CA GLU A 121 -11.62 11.66 -3.79
C GLU A 121 -11.63 10.86 -2.48
N ALA A 122 -10.54 10.92 -1.73
CA ALA A 122 -10.39 10.30 -0.44
C ALA A 122 -9.84 11.30 0.58
N ASN A 123 -10.28 11.17 1.84
CA ASN A 123 -9.90 12.04 2.93
C ASN A 123 -9.38 11.23 4.13
N GLY A 124 -8.62 11.87 5.01
CA GLY A 124 -8.16 11.28 6.27
C GLY A 124 -7.41 9.96 6.09
N TRP A 125 -7.81 8.93 6.82
CA TRP A 125 -7.17 7.61 6.74
C TRP A 125 -7.30 6.95 5.38
N PHE A 126 -8.43 7.13 4.67
CA PHE A 126 -8.57 6.60 3.32
C PHE A 126 -7.60 7.27 2.34
N ALA A 127 -7.39 8.58 2.46
CA ALA A 127 -6.36 9.28 1.69
C ALA A 127 -4.95 8.76 2.01
N ARG A 128 -4.68 8.37 3.26
CA ARG A 128 -3.43 7.75 3.68
C ARG A 128 -3.22 6.39 3.03
N VAL A 129 -4.24 5.52 3.04
CA VAL A 129 -4.19 4.21 2.36
C VAL A 129 -3.88 4.39 0.87
N MET A 130 -4.58 5.30 0.17
CA MET A 130 -4.33 5.54 -1.26
C MET A 130 -2.89 6.00 -1.53
N GLN A 131 -2.32 6.85 -0.69
CA GLN A 131 -0.93 7.30 -0.81
C GLN A 131 0.06 6.16 -0.51
N HIS A 132 -0.26 5.30 0.44
CA HIS A 132 0.56 4.15 0.82
C HIS A 132 0.67 3.15 -0.33
N GLU A 133 -0.47 2.73 -0.88
CA GLU A 133 -0.50 1.77 -1.99
C GLU A 133 0.11 2.36 -3.27
N TYR A 134 -0.11 3.65 -3.52
CA TYR A 134 0.52 4.32 -4.65
C TYR A 134 2.05 4.36 -4.54
N ASP A 135 2.60 4.53 -3.33
CA ASP A 135 4.04 4.48 -3.09
C ASP A 135 4.65 3.15 -3.49
N HIS A 136 3.98 2.03 -3.19
CA HIS A 136 4.43 0.70 -3.62
C HIS A 136 4.57 0.60 -5.15
N LEU A 137 3.66 1.24 -5.91
CA LEU A 137 3.73 1.26 -7.36
C LEU A 137 4.91 2.08 -7.90
N ASP A 138 5.38 3.04 -7.10
CA ASP A 138 6.56 3.86 -7.43
C ASP A 138 7.87 3.26 -6.85
N GLY A 139 7.82 2.04 -6.32
CA GLY A 139 8.96 1.36 -5.73
C GLY A 139 9.42 1.96 -4.41
N LYS A 140 8.49 2.47 -3.61
CA LYS A 140 8.75 3.08 -2.30
C LYS A 140 7.96 2.38 -1.21
N LEU A 141 8.59 2.22 -0.06
CA LEU A 141 7.92 1.86 1.18
C LEU A 141 7.69 3.12 2.03
N TYR A 142 6.70 3.07 2.92
CA TYR A 142 6.45 4.20 3.83
C TYR A 142 7.68 4.61 4.65
N VAL A 143 8.58 3.65 4.97
CA VAL A 143 9.83 3.91 5.69
C VAL A 143 10.82 4.78 4.91
N ASP A 144 10.72 4.83 3.59
CA ASP A 144 11.55 5.69 2.72
C ASP A 144 11.14 7.16 2.80
N ARG A 145 9.91 7.43 3.27
CA ARG A 145 9.36 8.79 3.41
C ARG A 145 9.49 9.37 4.82
N LEU A 146 9.95 8.61 5.77
CA LEU A 146 10.07 9.03 7.16
C LEU A 146 11.03 10.22 7.29
N ASN A 147 10.72 11.12 8.20
CA ASN A 147 11.65 12.18 8.60
C ASN A 147 12.93 11.60 9.23
N ARG A 148 13.95 12.43 9.37
CA ARG A 148 15.29 12.00 9.85
C ARG A 148 15.27 11.24 11.17
N LYS A 149 14.40 11.64 12.12
CA LYS A 149 14.27 11.00 13.44
C LYS A 149 13.80 9.55 13.29
N TRP A 150 12.69 9.35 12.58
CA TRP A 150 12.05 8.06 12.43
C TRP A 150 12.78 7.16 11.43
N SER A 151 13.32 7.72 10.35
CA SER A 151 14.16 6.98 9.40
C SER A 151 15.41 6.35 10.06
N LYS A 152 16.00 7.02 11.05
CA LYS A 152 17.13 6.43 11.79
C LYS A 152 16.68 5.25 12.67
N LYS A 153 15.50 5.37 13.31
CA LYS A 153 14.94 4.31 14.16
C LYS A 153 14.50 3.11 13.32
N SER A 154 13.76 3.36 12.22
CA SER A 154 13.25 2.30 11.35
C SER A 154 14.39 1.48 10.74
N ARG A 155 15.45 2.13 10.23
CA ARG A 155 16.62 1.42 9.69
C ARG A 155 17.30 0.52 10.72
N LYS A 156 17.41 0.97 11.97
CA LYS A 156 17.97 0.13 13.05
C LYS A 156 17.08 -1.08 13.33
N ALA A 157 15.77 -0.90 13.42
CA ALA A 157 14.82 -1.99 13.65
C ALA A 157 14.84 -2.99 12.48
N ILE A 158 14.66 -2.51 11.24
CA ILE A 158 14.69 -3.34 10.02
C ILE A 158 15.99 -4.13 9.90
N SER A 159 17.15 -3.50 10.22
CA SER A 159 18.43 -4.20 10.20
C SER A 159 18.54 -5.29 11.26
N ALA A 160 17.84 -5.16 12.40
CA ALA A 160 17.82 -6.17 13.45
C ALA A 160 17.00 -7.42 13.08
N GLU A 161 15.95 -7.24 12.27
CA GLU A 161 15.08 -8.33 11.81
C GLU A 161 15.77 -9.29 10.83
N GLN A 162 16.87 -8.87 10.20
CA GLN A 162 17.63 -9.65 9.22
C GLN A 162 16.78 -10.23 8.07
N TRP A 163 15.74 -9.54 7.67
CA TRP A 163 14.92 -9.95 6.53
C TRP A 163 15.75 -10.06 5.26
N GLY A 164 15.79 -11.28 4.69
CA GLY A 164 16.45 -11.54 3.43
C GLY A 164 15.61 -11.13 2.23
N THR A 165 16.18 -11.37 1.03
CA THR A 165 15.46 -11.15 -0.23
C THR A 165 14.37 -12.18 -0.49
N ASP A 166 14.49 -13.35 0.14
CA ASP A 166 13.63 -14.51 -0.07
C ASP A 166 12.69 -14.77 1.12
N SER A 167 12.72 -13.89 2.13
CA SER A 167 11.79 -13.99 3.26
C SER A 167 10.40 -13.59 2.78
N THR A 168 9.50 -14.53 2.77
CA THR A 168 8.08 -14.30 2.51
C THR A 168 7.31 -14.70 3.76
N TRP A 169 6.51 -13.76 4.26
CA TRP A 169 5.45 -14.06 5.18
C TRP A 169 4.21 -14.43 4.35
N LEU A 170 3.58 -15.57 4.68
CA LEU A 170 2.39 -16.06 3.98
C LEU A 170 1.17 -15.85 4.86
N PRO A 171 0.26 -14.92 4.50
CA PRO A 171 -0.98 -14.70 5.22
C PRO A 171 -1.81 -15.98 5.36
N GLY A 172 -2.35 -16.22 6.54
CA GLY A 172 -3.16 -17.42 6.84
C GLY A 172 -2.38 -18.72 6.98
N VAL A 173 -1.04 -18.70 6.77
CA VAL A 173 -0.15 -19.86 6.94
C VAL A 173 0.86 -19.62 8.06
N ASP A 174 1.53 -18.48 8.01
CA ASP A 174 2.51 -18.09 9.01
C ASP A 174 1.82 -17.34 10.17
N GLU A 175 2.48 -17.31 11.34
CA GLU A 175 2.01 -16.52 12.47
C GLU A 175 1.89 -15.05 12.09
N ASP A 176 0.77 -14.43 12.47
CA ASP A 176 0.50 -13.02 12.15
C ASP A 176 1.47 -12.08 12.87
N PRO A 177 2.36 -11.38 12.15
CA PRO A 177 3.35 -10.49 12.76
C PRO A 177 2.74 -9.20 13.33
N PHE A 178 1.46 -8.93 13.09
CA PHE A 178 0.75 -7.73 13.57
C PHE A 178 -0.13 -8.01 14.78
N GLY A 179 -0.39 -9.27 15.11
CA GLY A 179 -1.11 -9.68 16.31
C GLY A 179 -2.63 -9.44 16.27
N HIS A 180 -3.24 -9.60 15.07
CA HIS A 180 -4.69 -9.56 14.89
C HIS A 180 -5.39 -10.80 15.42
#